data_8c39a212d76b477a15e9268af87ec596
#
_entry.id   8c39a212d76b477a15e9268af87ec596
#
_cell.length_a   1.000
_cell.length_b   1.000
_cell.length_c   1.000
_cell.angle_alpha   90.00
_cell.angle_beta   90.00
_cell.angle_gamma   90.00
#
_symmetry.space_group_name_H-M   'P 1'
#
loop_
_entity.id
_entity.type
_entity.pdbx_description
1 polymer ?
#
loop_
_entity_poly.entity_id
_entity_poly.type
_entity_poly.pdbx_seq_one_letter_code
_entity_poly.pdbx_strand_id
1 'polypeptide(L)'
;TLADTLMRRFPDPDAYPYRSWSYPQGFMLWGFIRLYEKTGKEEYRSYVMRYCEEHVAPDGSISGFTGCSLDDIMAGSVLVWAYRQTGEEKYKKACDAVRAAFSDYPRNSDGGFWHGRHLPGEMWVDGLFMGLMFLTRYGAFVGDREACFAETVRQLNIVFARCEKDNSGLLYHGFSENPETPWASRLDGRAQEIWCEGLGWYAMILVEVLALMPRETPGYDSVLMQLQKLLASLKKVQDPLSGLWFQVVDRTRTPGNWHDTSGSAMFLYTFRKASLCGFCGDEYDEVIRKGFEGIKTKCLLDLEGNLNVYDACDGLGIQVSYDHYIHYTKNVNAKEAVAAVLWASVAMEYEGIEG
;
A
#
# COMPACT_ATOMS: atom_id res chain seq x y z
N THR A 1 -19.92 -11.85 -1.21
CA THR A 1 -18.55 -11.40 -1.54
C THR A 1 -17.86 -10.80 -0.32
N LEU A 2 -16.55 -10.51 -0.42
CA LEU A 2 -15.82 -9.81 0.64
C LEU A 2 -16.34 -8.39 0.84
N ALA A 3 -16.70 -7.70 -0.23
CA ALA A 3 -17.31 -6.36 -0.16
C ALA A 3 -18.63 -6.38 0.61
N ASP A 4 -19.52 -7.35 0.35
CA ASP A 4 -20.77 -7.49 1.09
C ASP A 4 -20.53 -7.75 2.58
N THR A 5 -19.52 -8.58 2.90
CA THR A 5 -19.11 -8.85 4.28
C THR A 5 -18.64 -7.59 4.97
N LEU A 6 -17.80 -6.78 4.30
CA LEU A 6 -17.30 -5.51 4.83
C LEU A 6 -18.45 -4.52 5.09
N MET A 7 -19.34 -4.34 4.12
CA MET A 7 -20.49 -3.42 4.27
C MET A 7 -21.46 -3.87 5.37
N ARG A 8 -21.63 -5.18 5.61
CA ARG A 8 -22.42 -5.69 6.73
C ARG A 8 -21.77 -5.46 8.08
N ARG A 9 -20.44 -5.71 8.19
CA ARG A 9 -19.68 -5.53 9.44
C ARG A 9 -19.45 -4.06 9.79
N PHE A 10 -19.28 -3.24 8.76
CA PHE A 10 -19.01 -1.82 8.85
C PHE A 10 -20.00 -1.05 7.97
N PRO A 11 -21.29 -0.97 8.37
CA PRO A 11 -22.28 -0.20 7.61
C PRO A 11 -21.89 1.27 7.47
N ASP A 12 -21.18 1.79 8.46
CA ASP A 12 -20.50 3.07 8.44
C ASP A 12 -19.02 2.84 8.11
N PRO A 13 -18.53 3.33 6.95
CA PRO A 13 -17.15 3.09 6.53
C PRO A 13 -16.11 3.70 7.46
N ASP A 14 -16.44 4.76 8.19
CA ASP A 14 -15.56 5.39 9.18
C ASP A 14 -15.25 4.45 10.37
N ALA A 15 -16.12 3.49 10.63
CA ALA A 15 -15.91 2.52 11.70
C ALA A 15 -14.85 1.45 11.38
N TYR A 16 -14.35 1.37 10.14
CA TYR A 16 -13.35 0.37 9.72
C TYR A 16 -11.92 0.85 9.95
N PRO A 17 -11.07 0.04 10.57
CA PRO A 17 -11.38 -1.03 11.53
C PRO A 17 -11.75 -0.45 12.90
N TYR A 18 -11.53 0.82 13.06
CA TYR A 18 -11.86 1.69 14.20
C TYR A 18 -12.00 3.14 13.67
N ARG A 19 -12.80 3.97 14.36
CA ARG A 19 -13.01 5.37 13.95
C ARG A 19 -11.72 6.17 14.02
N SER A 20 -11.25 6.61 12.88
CA SER A 20 -10.03 7.40 12.75
C SER A 20 -9.92 7.97 11.33
N TRP A 21 -9.18 9.06 11.16
CA TRP A 21 -8.63 9.45 9.88
C TRP A 21 -7.24 8.81 9.74
N SER A 22 -7.12 7.72 8.97
CA SER A 22 -5.85 7.02 8.81
C SER A 22 -5.84 6.13 7.55
N TYR A 23 -4.66 5.53 7.24
CA TYR A 23 -4.45 4.71 6.05
C TYR A 23 -5.37 3.48 5.94
N PRO A 24 -5.79 2.78 7.01
CA PRO A 24 -6.63 1.59 6.82
C PRO A 24 -7.95 1.89 6.16
N GLN A 25 -8.60 3.00 6.53
CA GLN A 25 -9.83 3.46 5.88
C GLN A 25 -9.58 3.75 4.40
N GLY A 26 -8.56 4.56 4.10
CA GLY A 26 -8.21 4.90 2.73
C GLY A 26 -7.92 3.67 1.88
N PHE A 27 -7.18 2.71 2.42
CA PHE A 27 -6.82 1.47 1.72
C PHE A 27 -8.05 0.60 1.42
N MET A 28 -8.92 0.40 2.40
CA MET A 28 -10.17 -0.33 2.22
C MET A 28 -11.08 0.38 1.19
N LEU A 29 -11.25 1.70 1.30
CA LEU A 29 -12.10 2.49 0.42
C LEU A 29 -11.61 2.47 -1.03
N TRP A 30 -10.30 2.43 -1.28
CA TRP A 30 -9.76 2.24 -2.63
C TRP A 30 -10.16 0.88 -3.24
N GLY A 31 -10.32 -0.16 -2.45
CA GLY A 31 -10.91 -1.41 -2.92
C GLY A 31 -12.35 -1.23 -3.42
N PHE A 32 -13.17 -0.46 -2.71
CA PHE A 32 -14.53 -0.11 -3.14
C PHE A 32 -14.56 0.83 -4.33
N ILE A 33 -13.65 1.80 -4.42
CA ILE A 33 -13.48 2.65 -5.60
C ILE A 33 -13.24 1.79 -6.85
N ARG A 34 -12.33 0.82 -6.78
CA ARG A 34 -12.06 -0.09 -7.88
C ARG A 34 -13.25 -0.96 -8.25
N LEU A 35 -13.99 -1.45 -7.25
CA LEU A 35 -15.25 -2.17 -7.50
C LEU A 35 -16.27 -1.29 -8.21
N TYR A 36 -16.43 -0.04 -7.77
CA TYR A 36 -17.34 0.90 -8.44
C TYR A 36 -16.91 1.14 -9.89
N GLU A 37 -15.65 1.44 -10.13
CA GLU A 37 -15.11 1.71 -11.48
C GLU A 37 -15.30 0.53 -12.44
N LYS A 38 -15.33 -0.71 -11.92
CA LYS A 38 -15.55 -1.92 -12.72
C LYS A 38 -17.01 -2.33 -12.87
N THR A 39 -17.82 -2.11 -11.84
CA THR A 39 -19.20 -2.62 -11.82
C THR A 39 -20.26 -1.57 -12.08
N GLY A 40 -19.93 -0.28 -11.89
CA GLY A 40 -20.89 0.83 -11.92
C GLY A 40 -21.93 0.80 -10.81
N LYS A 41 -21.74 -0.05 -9.78
CA LYS A 41 -22.72 -0.17 -8.70
C LYS A 41 -22.67 1.01 -7.74
N GLU A 42 -23.70 1.83 -7.73
CA GLU A 42 -23.79 3.04 -6.91
C GLU A 42 -23.68 2.78 -5.40
N GLU A 43 -23.97 1.58 -4.93
CA GLU A 43 -23.79 1.23 -3.52
C GLU A 43 -22.33 1.39 -3.06
N TYR A 44 -21.35 1.01 -3.89
CA TYR A 44 -19.94 1.15 -3.58
C TYR A 44 -19.50 2.61 -3.62
N ARG A 45 -19.95 3.38 -4.60
CA ARG A 45 -19.72 4.83 -4.68
C ARG A 45 -20.28 5.53 -3.44
N SER A 46 -21.52 5.24 -3.09
CA SER A 46 -22.19 5.85 -1.94
C SER A 46 -21.50 5.51 -0.63
N TYR A 47 -20.96 4.29 -0.51
CA TYR A 47 -20.17 3.87 0.65
C TYR A 47 -18.90 4.70 0.81
N VAL A 48 -18.13 4.90 -0.27
CA VAL A 48 -16.94 5.76 -0.26
C VAL A 48 -17.29 7.22 0.00
N MET A 49 -18.31 7.76 -0.68
CA MET A 49 -18.69 9.15 -0.53
C MET A 49 -19.17 9.49 0.89
N ARG A 50 -19.81 8.55 1.59
CA ARG A 50 -20.20 8.74 2.99
C ARG A 50 -19.00 9.06 3.89
N TYR A 51 -17.90 8.35 3.74
CA TYR A 51 -16.65 8.65 4.45
C TYR A 51 -16.15 10.08 4.14
N CYS A 52 -16.14 10.44 2.86
CA CYS A 52 -15.69 11.77 2.45
C CYS A 52 -16.58 12.88 3.01
N GLU A 53 -17.91 12.69 3.01
CA GLU A 53 -18.86 13.64 3.57
C GLU A 53 -18.72 13.81 5.09
N GLU A 54 -18.43 12.73 5.81
CA GLU A 54 -18.28 12.76 7.26
C GLU A 54 -17.02 13.51 7.69
N HIS A 55 -15.93 13.38 6.91
CA HIS A 55 -14.64 13.97 7.26
C HIS A 55 -14.40 15.37 6.70
N VAL A 56 -15.06 15.77 5.61
CA VAL A 56 -14.76 17.05 4.93
C VAL A 56 -15.89 18.06 5.15
N ALA A 57 -15.59 19.10 5.90
CA ALA A 57 -16.51 20.22 6.12
C ALA A 57 -16.67 21.10 4.85
N PRO A 58 -17.70 21.95 4.76
CA PRO A 58 -17.95 22.81 3.61
C PRO A 58 -16.80 23.78 3.27
N ASP A 59 -15.98 24.15 4.24
CA ASP A 59 -14.81 25.01 4.05
C ASP A 59 -13.57 24.25 3.56
N GLY A 60 -13.62 22.90 3.50
CA GLY A 60 -12.53 22.02 3.09
C GLY A 60 -11.66 21.53 4.26
N SER A 61 -11.97 21.89 5.49
CA SER A 61 -11.27 21.33 6.67
C SER A 61 -11.57 19.83 6.81
N ILE A 62 -10.55 19.06 7.26
CA ILE A 62 -10.62 17.61 7.38
C ILE A 62 -10.59 17.22 8.84
N SER A 63 -11.66 16.57 9.30
CA SER A 63 -11.74 16.04 10.68
C SER A 63 -10.73 14.90 10.86
N GLY A 64 -9.88 15.00 11.88
CA GLY A 64 -8.88 14.00 12.24
C GLY A 64 -7.57 14.07 11.46
N PHE A 65 -7.45 14.86 10.41
CA PHE A 65 -6.19 15.05 9.69
C PHE A 65 -5.23 15.95 10.47
N THR A 66 -4.00 15.48 10.68
CA THR A 66 -2.96 16.23 11.39
C THR A 66 -1.73 16.53 10.53
N GLY A 67 -1.46 15.74 9.51
CA GLY A 67 -0.24 15.81 8.71
C GLY A 67 1.03 15.41 9.49
N CYS A 68 0.88 14.71 10.63
CA CYS A 68 2.00 14.32 11.48
C CYS A 68 2.71 13.04 11.05
N SER A 69 2.09 12.22 10.21
CA SER A 69 2.70 11.02 9.64
C SER A 69 2.26 10.80 8.19
N LEU A 70 3.00 9.95 7.46
CA LEU A 70 2.58 9.56 6.12
C LEU A 70 1.28 8.75 6.16
N ASP A 71 1.00 8.06 7.26
CA ASP A 71 -0.25 7.31 7.48
C ASP A 71 -1.49 8.21 7.45
N ASP A 72 -1.38 9.44 7.96
CA ASP A 72 -2.45 10.45 7.89
C ASP A 72 -2.73 10.90 6.45
N ILE A 73 -1.71 10.89 5.60
CA ILE A 73 -1.77 11.42 4.23
C ILE A 73 -2.51 10.47 3.30
N MET A 74 -2.39 9.16 3.52
CA MET A 74 -2.91 8.13 2.59
C MET A 74 -4.41 8.29 2.33
N ALA A 75 -5.22 8.51 3.36
CA ALA A 75 -6.66 8.69 3.23
C ALA A 75 -7.05 9.91 2.36
N GLY A 76 -6.18 10.92 2.29
CA GLY A 76 -6.35 12.06 1.38
C GLY A 76 -6.44 11.68 -0.10
N SER A 77 -5.88 10.52 -0.49
CA SER A 77 -6.00 10.00 -1.85
C SER A 77 -7.46 9.70 -2.26
N VAL A 78 -8.31 9.34 -1.30
CA VAL A 78 -9.75 9.12 -1.51
C VAL A 78 -10.45 10.46 -1.80
N LEU A 79 -9.99 11.55 -1.18
CA LEU A 79 -10.55 12.89 -1.44
C LEU A 79 -10.22 13.38 -2.86
N VAL A 80 -9.07 13.01 -3.43
CA VAL A 80 -8.77 13.26 -4.84
C VAL A 80 -9.79 12.59 -5.74
N TRP A 81 -10.15 11.32 -5.43
CA TRP A 81 -11.20 10.63 -6.16
C TRP A 81 -12.56 11.30 -5.98
N ALA A 82 -12.94 11.70 -4.75
CA ALA A 82 -14.18 12.41 -4.49
C ALA A 82 -14.29 13.72 -5.27
N TYR A 83 -13.20 14.49 -5.33
CA TYR A 83 -13.13 15.69 -6.17
C TYR A 83 -13.37 15.39 -7.66
N ARG A 84 -12.74 14.35 -8.19
CA ARG A 84 -12.96 13.91 -9.59
C ARG A 84 -14.41 13.49 -9.87
N GLN A 85 -15.09 12.87 -8.88
CA GLN A 85 -16.47 12.41 -9.02
C GLN A 85 -17.49 13.54 -8.96
N THR A 86 -17.23 14.58 -8.16
CA THR A 86 -18.23 15.60 -7.83
C THR A 86 -17.92 16.99 -8.39
N GLY A 87 -16.64 17.31 -8.55
CA GLY A 87 -16.20 18.68 -8.86
C GLY A 87 -16.37 19.66 -7.70
N GLU A 88 -16.74 19.20 -6.51
CA GLU A 88 -17.02 20.08 -5.37
C GLU A 88 -15.76 20.72 -4.80
N GLU A 89 -15.79 22.05 -4.65
CA GLU A 89 -14.65 22.86 -4.20
C GLU A 89 -14.16 22.49 -2.79
N LYS A 90 -15.03 21.98 -1.92
CA LYS A 90 -14.64 21.50 -0.58
C LYS A 90 -13.59 20.39 -0.64
N TYR A 91 -13.73 19.44 -1.58
CA TYR A 91 -12.76 18.34 -1.75
C TYR A 91 -11.45 18.84 -2.35
N LYS A 92 -11.50 19.81 -3.27
CA LYS A 92 -10.28 20.44 -3.77
C LYS A 92 -9.49 21.11 -2.66
N LYS A 93 -10.15 21.94 -1.84
CA LYS A 93 -9.53 22.59 -0.68
C LYS A 93 -8.95 21.59 0.31
N ALA A 94 -9.66 20.48 0.57
CA ALA A 94 -9.17 19.40 1.41
C ALA A 94 -7.90 18.76 0.82
N CYS A 95 -7.88 18.49 -0.48
CA CYS A 95 -6.69 17.98 -1.17
C CYS A 95 -5.52 18.99 -1.08
N ASP A 96 -5.80 20.29 -1.27
CA ASP A 96 -4.79 21.34 -1.15
C ASP A 96 -4.20 21.40 0.28
N ALA A 97 -5.03 21.19 1.31
CA ALA A 97 -4.58 21.12 2.71
C ALA A 97 -3.66 19.92 2.96
N VAL A 98 -4.01 18.73 2.43
CA VAL A 98 -3.13 17.54 2.52
C VAL A 98 -1.83 17.78 1.74
N ARG A 99 -1.89 18.39 0.55
CA ARG A 99 -0.71 18.73 -0.24
C ARG A 99 0.22 19.69 0.50
N ALA A 100 -0.35 20.66 1.20
CA ALA A 100 0.43 21.64 1.98
C ALA A 100 1.25 21.01 3.11
N ALA A 101 0.82 19.86 3.66
CA ALA A 101 1.56 19.13 4.70
C ALA A 101 2.95 18.65 4.25
N PHE A 102 3.19 18.54 2.94
CA PHE A 102 4.50 18.18 2.40
C PHE A 102 5.50 19.33 2.37
N SER A 103 5.07 20.58 2.53
CA SER A 103 5.93 21.78 2.38
C SER A 103 7.06 21.82 3.41
N ASP A 104 6.77 21.39 4.65
CA ASP A 104 7.70 21.34 5.77
C ASP A 104 7.85 19.92 6.36
N TYR A 105 7.44 18.91 5.58
CA TYR A 105 7.51 17.52 6.06
C TYR A 105 8.97 17.10 6.32
N PRO A 106 9.26 16.47 7.47
CA PRO A 106 10.63 16.17 7.86
C PRO A 106 11.28 15.14 6.92
N ARG A 107 12.58 15.32 6.71
CA ARG A 107 13.37 14.54 5.76
C ARG A 107 14.73 14.18 6.34
N ASN A 108 15.25 13.08 5.87
CA ASN A 108 16.64 12.70 6.05
C ASN A 108 17.58 13.61 5.23
N SER A 109 18.86 13.50 5.48
CA SER A 109 19.90 14.34 4.83
C SER A 109 19.91 14.19 3.30
N ASP A 110 19.47 13.06 2.75
CA ASP A 110 19.32 12.81 1.31
C ASP A 110 17.97 13.27 0.74
N GLY A 111 17.07 13.70 1.63
CA GLY A 111 15.75 14.20 1.30
C GLY A 111 14.63 13.18 1.36
N GLY A 112 14.89 11.95 1.80
CA GLY A 112 13.87 10.93 2.04
C GLY A 112 12.93 11.32 3.18
N PHE A 113 11.63 11.12 3.01
CA PHE A 113 10.65 11.42 4.05
C PHE A 113 10.84 10.55 5.28
N TRP A 114 10.72 11.14 6.48
CA TRP A 114 10.48 10.35 7.68
C TRP A 114 9.10 9.68 7.60
N HIS A 115 8.96 8.52 8.21
CA HIS A 115 7.65 7.86 8.28
C HIS A 115 6.63 8.70 9.07
N GLY A 116 7.08 9.34 10.13
CA GLY A 116 6.30 10.28 10.92
C GLY A 116 7.17 11.31 11.63
N ARG A 117 6.61 12.48 11.97
CA ARG A 117 7.33 13.55 12.68
C ARG A 117 7.86 13.12 14.04
N HIS A 118 7.25 12.08 14.64
CA HIS A 118 7.65 11.48 15.91
C HIS A 118 8.72 10.38 15.81
N LEU A 119 9.21 10.09 14.59
CA LEU A 119 10.20 9.05 14.27
C LEU A 119 11.42 9.68 13.57
N PRO A 120 12.25 10.46 14.32
CA PRO A 120 13.34 11.22 13.72
C PRO A 120 14.33 10.33 12.98
N GLY A 121 14.56 10.62 11.70
CA GLY A 121 15.51 9.90 10.87
C GLY A 121 15.01 8.59 10.26
N GLU A 122 13.80 8.13 10.62
CA GLU A 122 13.29 6.83 10.19
C GLU A 122 12.52 6.91 8.88
N MET A 123 13.00 6.23 7.85
CA MET A 123 12.29 5.95 6.59
C MET A 123 11.80 4.51 6.61
N TRP A 124 10.51 4.29 6.54
CA TRP A 124 9.90 2.98 6.42
C TRP A 124 9.44 2.75 4.97
N VAL A 125 9.62 1.54 4.47
CA VAL A 125 9.30 1.19 3.09
C VAL A 125 7.79 1.33 2.81
N ASP A 126 6.96 0.97 3.77
CA ASP A 126 5.51 1.14 3.74
C ASP A 126 5.07 2.61 3.66
N GLY A 127 5.83 3.53 4.26
CA GLY A 127 5.58 4.96 4.16
C GLY A 127 5.54 5.52 2.74
N LEU A 128 6.22 4.84 1.80
CA LEU A 128 6.13 5.20 0.37
C LEU A 128 4.69 5.09 -0.15
N PHE A 129 4.01 3.98 0.14
CA PHE A 129 2.61 3.83 -0.26
C PHE A 129 1.75 4.91 0.40
N MET A 130 1.95 5.15 1.69
CA MET A 130 1.15 6.08 2.48
C MET A 130 1.22 7.51 1.91
N GLY A 131 2.41 8.00 1.64
CA GLY A 131 2.58 9.37 1.10
C GLY A 131 2.29 9.47 -0.40
N LEU A 132 2.77 8.51 -1.19
CA LEU A 132 2.78 8.64 -2.65
C LEU A 132 1.45 8.27 -3.30
N MET A 133 0.58 7.48 -2.64
CA MET A 133 -0.80 7.26 -3.11
C MET A 133 -1.56 8.58 -3.25
N PHE A 134 -1.38 9.49 -2.30
CA PHE A 134 -1.96 10.82 -2.39
C PHE A 134 -1.18 11.70 -3.38
N LEU A 135 0.13 11.83 -3.20
CA LEU A 135 0.94 12.83 -3.92
C LEU A 135 0.86 12.63 -5.44
N THR A 136 0.96 11.38 -5.91
CA THR A 136 0.88 11.06 -7.34
C THR A 136 -0.51 11.40 -7.91
N ARG A 137 -1.58 11.06 -7.17
CA ARG A 137 -2.96 11.36 -7.59
C ARG A 137 -3.27 12.84 -7.56
N TYR A 138 -2.78 13.55 -6.55
CA TYR A 138 -2.90 15.01 -6.51
C TYR A 138 -2.25 15.63 -7.76
N GLY A 139 -1.03 15.23 -8.08
CA GLY A 139 -0.34 15.71 -9.28
C GLY A 139 -1.06 15.37 -10.59
N ALA A 140 -1.66 14.17 -10.66
CA ALA A 140 -2.36 13.74 -11.86
C ALA A 140 -3.69 14.49 -12.09
N PHE A 141 -4.41 14.85 -11.02
CA PHE A 141 -5.82 15.23 -11.14
C PHE A 141 -6.20 16.58 -10.50
N VAL A 142 -5.35 17.16 -9.64
CA VAL A 142 -5.66 18.41 -8.93
C VAL A 142 -4.73 19.54 -9.33
N GLY A 143 -3.42 19.35 -9.17
CA GLY A 143 -2.45 20.41 -9.51
C GLY A 143 -0.99 19.98 -9.26
N ASP A 144 -0.05 20.88 -9.52
CA ASP A 144 1.40 20.71 -9.27
C ASP A 144 2.01 19.44 -9.88
N ARG A 145 1.54 19.01 -11.04
CA ARG A 145 1.87 17.74 -11.68
C ARG A 145 3.37 17.45 -11.70
N GLU A 146 4.16 18.36 -12.25
CA GLU A 146 5.60 18.16 -12.39
C GLU A 146 6.29 18.00 -11.04
N ALA A 147 5.97 18.84 -10.07
CA ALA A 147 6.55 18.81 -8.74
C ALA A 147 6.15 17.52 -7.99
N CYS A 148 4.89 17.10 -8.09
CA CYS A 148 4.39 15.88 -7.46
C CYS A 148 5.03 14.62 -8.05
N PHE A 149 5.14 14.54 -9.38
CA PHE A 149 5.77 13.39 -10.03
C PHE A 149 7.27 13.34 -9.78
N ALA A 150 7.96 14.48 -9.83
CA ALA A 150 9.38 14.56 -9.51
C ALA A 150 9.66 14.10 -8.06
N GLU A 151 8.85 14.55 -7.10
CA GLU A 151 8.99 14.12 -5.71
C GLU A 151 8.66 12.64 -5.53
N THR A 152 7.63 12.12 -6.21
CA THR A 152 7.29 10.70 -6.20
C THR A 152 8.46 9.84 -6.66
N VAL A 153 9.05 10.16 -7.81
CA VAL A 153 10.23 9.45 -8.35
C VAL A 153 11.42 9.57 -7.41
N ARG A 154 11.64 10.77 -6.86
CA ARG A 154 12.73 11.01 -5.90
C ARG A 154 12.63 10.11 -4.68
N GLN A 155 11.46 10.04 -4.05
CA GLN A 155 11.25 9.24 -2.84
C GLN A 155 11.42 7.74 -3.12
N LEU A 156 10.89 7.23 -4.22
CA LEU A 156 11.08 5.83 -4.64
C LEU A 156 12.57 5.51 -4.85
N ASN A 157 13.31 6.39 -5.53
CA ASN A 157 14.74 6.19 -5.77
C ASN A 157 15.57 6.25 -4.48
N ILE A 158 15.26 7.16 -3.54
CA ILE A 158 15.98 7.28 -2.27
C ILE A 158 15.77 6.00 -1.42
N VAL A 159 14.53 5.58 -1.22
CA VAL A 159 14.24 4.39 -0.40
C VAL A 159 14.81 3.13 -1.05
N PHE A 160 14.71 3.01 -2.38
CA PHE A 160 15.34 1.91 -3.11
C PHE A 160 16.84 1.86 -2.86
N ALA A 161 17.54 2.98 -3.03
CA ALA A 161 19.01 3.05 -2.82
C ALA A 161 19.41 2.72 -1.36
N ARG A 162 18.58 3.12 -0.38
CA ARG A 162 18.86 2.89 1.04
C ARG A 162 18.53 1.48 1.51
N CYS A 163 17.44 0.90 1.02
CA CYS A 163 16.88 -0.34 1.57
C CYS A 163 17.12 -1.58 0.70
N GLU A 164 17.58 -1.44 -0.55
CA GLU A 164 17.76 -2.61 -1.43
C GLU A 164 18.80 -3.59 -0.86
N LYS A 165 18.41 -4.87 -0.83
CA LYS A 165 19.28 -5.97 -0.44
C LYS A 165 20.02 -6.54 -1.65
N ASP A 166 21.37 -6.44 -1.65
CA ASP A 166 22.25 -7.17 -2.55
C ASP A 166 21.88 -7.07 -4.04
N ASN A 167 21.43 -5.91 -4.49
CA ASN A 167 20.99 -5.67 -5.87
C ASN A 167 19.85 -6.61 -6.34
N SER A 168 19.03 -7.09 -5.41
CA SER A 168 17.95 -8.05 -5.68
C SER A 168 16.62 -7.41 -6.07
N GLY A 169 16.41 -6.13 -5.75
CA GLY A 169 15.10 -5.48 -5.81
C GLY A 169 14.21 -5.74 -4.59
N LEU A 170 14.62 -6.64 -3.67
CA LEU A 170 13.97 -6.80 -2.37
C LEU A 170 14.47 -5.72 -1.42
N LEU A 171 13.57 -5.12 -0.64
CA LEU A 171 13.91 -4.05 0.29
C LEU A 171 13.79 -4.52 1.74
N TYR A 172 14.81 -4.22 2.55
CA TYR A 172 14.67 -4.25 4.01
C TYR A 172 13.54 -3.32 4.45
N HIS A 173 12.90 -3.61 5.59
CA HIS A 173 11.70 -2.90 6.06
C HIS A 173 11.89 -1.39 6.19
N GLY A 174 13.11 -0.91 6.45
CA GLY A 174 13.41 0.52 6.49
C GLY A 174 14.87 0.84 6.70
N PHE A 175 15.11 2.14 6.78
CA PHE A 175 16.41 2.75 7.04
C PHE A 175 16.27 3.89 8.05
N SER A 176 17.23 4.05 8.94
CA SER A 176 17.33 5.22 9.82
C SER A 176 18.72 5.84 9.77
N GLU A 177 18.77 7.15 9.63
CA GLU A 177 20.02 7.89 9.83
C GLU A 177 20.26 8.27 11.30
N ASN A 178 19.28 8.02 12.19
CA ASN A 178 19.42 8.24 13.61
C ASN A 178 20.13 7.02 14.25
N PRO A 179 21.36 7.20 14.80
CA PRO A 179 22.12 6.09 15.38
C PRO A 179 21.50 5.49 16.64
N GLU A 180 20.54 6.17 17.25
CA GLU A 180 19.84 5.70 18.45
C GLU A 180 18.61 4.84 18.13
N THR A 181 18.25 4.70 16.85
CA THR A 181 17.11 3.85 16.44
C THR A 181 17.39 2.38 16.79
N PRO A 182 16.58 1.72 17.66
CA PRO A 182 16.92 0.41 18.20
C PRO A 182 16.99 -0.73 17.18
N TRP A 183 16.19 -0.65 16.11
CA TRP A 183 16.14 -1.68 15.07
C TRP A 183 17.18 -1.47 13.95
N ALA A 184 17.76 -0.27 13.86
CA ALA A 184 18.68 0.06 12.79
C ALA A 184 20.07 -0.59 13.00
N SER A 185 20.61 -1.16 11.95
CA SER A 185 21.96 -1.66 11.92
C SER A 185 22.96 -0.54 12.21
N ARG A 186 23.86 -0.76 13.15
CA ARG A 186 24.95 0.19 13.48
C ARG A 186 25.92 0.39 12.32
N LEU A 187 25.91 -0.51 11.34
CA LEU A 187 26.85 -0.48 10.22
C LEU A 187 26.35 0.41 9.09
N ASP A 188 25.06 0.31 8.75
CA ASP A 188 24.51 0.94 7.55
C ASP A 188 23.10 1.56 7.73
N GLY A 189 22.54 1.53 8.94
CA GLY A 189 21.23 2.11 9.27
C GLY A 189 20.03 1.30 8.79
N ARG A 190 20.21 0.14 8.16
CA ARG A 190 19.12 -0.69 7.62
C ARG A 190 18.42 -1.51 8.69
N ALA A 191 17.15 -1.83 8.45
CA ALA A 191 16.44 -2.86 9.20
C ALA A 191 17.06 -4.25 8.98
N GLN A 192 16.74 -5.20 9.88
CA GLN A 192 17.36 -6.52 9.85
C GLN A 192 16.76 -7.46 8.80
N GLU A 193 15.46 -7.32 8.51
CA GLU A 193 14.71 -8.29 7.72
C GLU A 193 13.84 -7.61 6.64
N ILE A 194 13.39 -8.42 5.68
CA ILE A 194 12.46 -8.04 4.62
C ILE A 194 11.07 -8.50 5.01
N TRP A 195 10.26 -7.58 5.53
CA TRP A 195 8.90 -7.88 5.97
C TRP A 195 7.93 -7.96 4.78
N CYS A 196 7.08 -9.00 4.77
CA CYS A 196 6.18 -9.30 3.65
C CYS A 196 5.22 -8.16 3.34
N GLU A 197 4.48 -7.68 4.33
CA GLU A 197 3.52 -6.60 4.14
C GLU A 197 4.20 -5.27 3.80
N GLY A 198 5.31 -4.93 4.47
CA GLY A 198 6.09 -3.72 4.15
C GLY A 198 6.57 -3.71 2.70
N LEU A 199 7.12 -4.83 2.23
CA LEU A 199 7.50 -4.98 0.82
C LEU A 199 6.26 -4.99 -0.10
N GLY A 200 5.11 -5.48 0.39
CA GLY A 200 3.83 -5.43 -0.31
C GLY A 200 3.36 -4.00 -0.60
N TRP A 201 3.46 -3.12 0.38
CA TRP A 201 3.18 -1.70 0.19
C TRP A 201 4.05 -1.06 -0.90
N TYR A 202 5.35 -1.36 -0.88
CA TYR A 202 6.27 -0.89 -1.92
C TYR A 202 5.91 -1.45 -3.29
N ALA A 203 5.59 -2.74 -3.38
CA ALA A 203 5.18 -3.37 -4.62
C ALA A 203 3.94 -2.70 -5.23
N MET A 204 2.93 -2.44 -4.40
CA MET A 204 1.70 -1.79 -4.82
C MET A 204 1.94 -0.36 -5.30
N ILE A 205 2.75 0.44 -4.57
CA ILE A 205 2.95 1.84 -4.98
C ILE A 205 3.72 1.95 -6.30
N LEU A 206 4.62 1.02 -6.61
CA LEU A 206 5.32 1.01 -7.90
C LEU A 206 4.35 0.90 -9.07
N VAL A 207 3.42 -0.06 -9.05
CA VAL A 207 2.46 -0.21 -10.14
C VAL A 207 1.43 0.91 -10.17
N GLU A 208 1.03 1.45 -9.01
CA GLU A 208 0.08 2.58 -8.93
C GLU A 208 0.67 3.85 -9.54
N VAL A 209 1.92 4.12 -9.25
CA VAL A 209 2.64 5.29 -9.77
C VAL A 209 2.90 5.16 -11.28
N LEU A 210 3.41 4.01 -11.72
CA LEU A 210 3.69 3.76 -13.13
C LEU A 210 2.42 3.80 -14.01
N ALA A 211 1.28 3.36 -13.47
CA ALA A 211 0.01 3.41 -14.20
C ALA A 211 -0.54 4.84 -14.36
N LEU A 212 -0.16 5.77 -13.48
CA LEU A 212 -0.65 7.16 -13.49
C LEU A 212 0.31 8.14 -14.18
N MET A 213 1.61 7.94 -14.03
CA MET A 213 2.60 8.84 -14.61
C MET A 213 2.74 8.61 -16.11
N PRO A 214 2.81 9.66 -16.93
CA PRO A 214 3.22 9.55 -18.33
C PRO A 214 4.62 8.93 -18.46
N ARG A 215 4.85 8.14 -19.50
CA ARG A 215 6.16 7.48 -19.74
C ARG A 215 7.32 8.45 -19.93
N GLU A 216 7.03 9.65 -20.41
CA GLU A 216 8.00 10.74 -20.59
C GLU A 216 8.37 11.44 -19.26
N THR A 217 7.76 11.10 -18.14
CA THR A 217 8.11 11.66 -16.84
C THR A 217 9.57 11.35 -16.51
N PRO A 218 10.39 12.38 -16.16
CA PRO A 218 11.78 12.14 -15.78
C PRO A 218 11.90 11.14 -14.64
N GLY A 219 12.68 10.08 -14.86
CA GLY A 219 12.88 8.99 -13.90
C GLY A 219 11.82 7.88 -13.95
N TYR A 220 10.86 7.91 -14.87
CA TYR A 220 9.90 6.80 -15.08
C TYR A 220 10.62 5.45 -15.23
N ASP A 221 11.65 5.39 -16.07
CA ASP A 221 12.40 4.15 -16.32
C ASP A 221 13.11 3.62 -15.06
N SER A 222 13.53 4.49 -14.15
CA SER A 222 14.12 4.05 -12.87
C SER A 222 13.09 3.36 -11.98
N VAL A 223 11.85 3.84 -11.97
CA VAL A 223 10.74 3.22 -11.23
C VAL A 223 10.32 1.90 -11.88
N LEU A 224 10.25 1.86 -13.20
CA LEU A 224 9.94 0.62 -13.94
C LEU A 224 11.01 -0.46 -13.70
N MET A 225 12.30 -0.09 -13.69
CA MET A 225 13.40 -1.00 -13.35
C MET A 225 13.26 -1.56 -11.94
N GLN A 226 12.88 -0.73 -10.95
CA GLN A 226 12.62 -1.18 -9.58
C GLN A 226 11.50 -2.23 -9.55
N LEU A 227 10.37 -1.98 -10.24
CA LEU A 227 9.27 -2.94 -10.34
C LEU A 227 9.73 -4.25 -10.96
N GLN A 228 10.43 -4.21 -12.10
CA GLN A 228 10.86 -5.42 -12.81
C GLN A 228 11.84 -6.27 -11.98
N LYS A 229 12.79 -5.64 -11.28
CA LYS A 229 13.69 -6.32 -10.33
C LYS A 229 12.91 -6.98 -9.19
N LEU A 230 11.96 -6.25 -8.61
CA LEU A 230 11.11 -6.76 -7.53
C LEU A 230 10.31 -7.98 -7.97
N LEU A 231 9.60 -7.91 -9.12
CA LEU A 231 8.81 -9.03 -9.63
C LEU A 231 9.68 -10.27 -9.89
N ALA A 232 10.87 -10.09 -10.48
CA ALA A 232 11.81 -11.19 -10.72
C ALA A 232 12.25 -11.88 -9.43
N SER A 233 12.44 -11.13 -8.35
CA SER A 233 12.85 -11.68 -7.05
C SER A 233 11.68 -12.30 -6.28
N LEU A 234 10.51 -11.66 -6.29
CA LEU A 234 9.29 -12.21 -5.68
C LEU A 234 8.91 -13.57 -6.30
N LYS A 235 9.06 -13.73 -7.62
CA LYS A 235 8.87 -15.02 -8.30
C LYS A 235 9.78 -16.12 -7.73
N LYS A 236 11.04 -15.80 -7.40
CA LYS A 236 12.01 -16.78 -6.88
C LYS A 236 11.71 -17.23 -5.45
N VAL A 237 11.08 -16.36 -4.66
CA VAL A 237 10.80 -16.60 -3.24
C VAL A 237 9.32 -16.94 -2.96
N GLN A 238 8.49 -17.05 -4.01
CA GLN A 238 7.14 -17.58 -3.87
C GLN A 238 7.20 -19.06 -3.45
N ASP A 239 6.46 -19.44 -2.42
CA ASP A 239 6.37 -20.84 -2.04
C ASP A 239 5.67 -21.67 -3.14
N PRO A 240 6.35 -22.64 -3.74
CA PRO A 240 5.81 -23.41 -4.86
C PRO A 240 4.59 -24.26 -4.51
N LEU A 241 4.41 -24.59 -3.22
CA LEU A 241 3.32 -25.44 -2.74
C LEU A 241 2.05 -24.64 -2.45
N SER A 242 2.18 -23.55 -1.69
CA SER A 242 1.04 -22.72 -1.30
C SER A 242 0.73 -21.58 -2.29
N GLY A 243 1.72 -21.17 -3.10
CA GLY A 243 1.62 -19.99 -3.95
C GLY A 243 1.72 -18.66 -3.19
N LEU A 244 1.93 -18.67 -1.88
CA LEU A 244 2.01 -17.50 -1.01
C LEU A 244 3.46 -17.11 -0.71
N TRP A 245 3.63 -16.00 0.01
CA TRP A 245 4.93 -15.50 0.46
C TRP A 245 5.01 -15.51 1.97
N PHE A 246 6.24 -15.72 2.47
CA PHE A 246 6.51 -15.81 3.90
C PHE A 246 6.55 -14.44 4.57
N GLN A 247 6.25 -14.39 5.89
CA GLN A 247 6.28 -13.20 6.74
C GLN A 247 7.63 -12.46 6.64
N VAL A 248 8.74 -13.21 6.64
CA VAL A 248 10.06 -12.69 6.27
C VAL A 248 10.40 -13.28 4.90
N VAL A 249 10.33 -12.45 3.87
CA VAL A 249 10.16 -12.84 2.47
C VAL A 249 11.27 -13.75 1.94
N ASP A 250 12.52 -13.44 2.25
CA ASP A 250 13.71 -14.16 1.74
C ASP A 250 14.21 -15.28 2.67
N ARG A 251 13.49 -15.53 3.79
CA ARG A 251 13.79 -16.59 4.76
C ARG A 251 12.94 -17.85 4.54
N THR A 252 12.74 -18.24 3.29
CA THR A 252 11.79 -19.28 2.86
C THR A 252 12.00 -20.66 3.50
N ARG A 253 13.19 -20.95 3.99
CA ARG A 253 13.55 -22.24 4.63
C ARG A 253 13.90 -22.12 6.11
N THR A 254 13.67 -20.94 6.70
CA THR A 254 13.99 -20.71 8.10
C THR A 254 12.84 -21.18 9.00
N PRO A 255 13.12 -21.99 10.05
CA PRO A 255 12.09 -22.51 10.95
C PRO A 255 11.25 -21.38 11.58
N GLY A 256 9.97 -21.65 11.77
CA GLY A 256 9.02 -20.73 12.39
C GLY A 256 8.44 -19.69 11.44
N ASN A 257 9.02 -19.48 10.24
CA ASN A 257 8.44 -18.56 9.26
C ASN A 257 7.10 -19.10 8.74
N TRP A 258 6.18 -18.22 8.45
CA TRP A 258 4.80 -18.56 8.04
C TRP A 258 4.36 -17.66 6.87
N HIS A 259 3.32 -18.08 6.13
CA HIS A 259 2.82 -17.32 4.99
C HIS A 259 1.92 -16.19 5.48
N ASP A 260 2.30 -14.96 5.14
CA ASP A 260 1.48 -13.78 5.43
C ASP A 260 0.51 -13.49 4.29
N THR A 261 -0.78 -13.42 4.63
CA THR A 261 -1.85 -13.22 3.64
C THR A 261 -1.90 -11.77 3.15
N SER A 262 -1.57 -10.79 4.01
CA SER A 262 -1.63 -9.36 3.62
C SER A 262 -0.63 -9.04 2.51
N GLY A 263 0.66 -9.28 2.75
CA GLY A 263 1.70 -9.05 1.75
C GLY A 263 1.54 -9.95 0.52
N SER A 264 1.11 -11.20 0.70
CA SER A 264 0.83 -12.10 -0.43
C SER A 264 -0.26 -11.56 -1.35
N ALA A 265 -1.34 -11.00 -0.80
CA ALA A 265 -2.39 -10.36 -1.60
C ALA A 265 -1.92 -9.08 -2.29
N MET A 266 -1.07 -8.29 -1.63
CA MET A 266 -0.45 -7.10 -2.22
C MET A 266 0.47 -7.46 -3.40
N PHE A 267 1.27 -8.53 -3.27
CA PHE A 267 2.11 -9.02 -4.38
C PHE A 267 1.26 -9.55 -5.53
N LEU A 268 0.21 -10.32 -5.25
CA LEU A 268 -0.72 -10.81 -6.26
C LEU A 268 -1.34 -9.64 -7.05
N TYR A 269 -1.83 -8.61 -6.34
CA TYR A 269 -2.33 -7.39 -6.96
C TYR A 269 -1.28 -6.76 -7.87
N THR A 270 -0.06 -6.61 -7.38
CA THR A 270 1.06 -5.99 -8.11
C THR A 270 1.39 -6.74 -9.38
N PHE A 271 1.54 -8.07 -9.32
CA PHE A 271 1.79 -8.91 -10.49
C PHE A 271 0.67 -8.78 -11.52
N ARG A 272 -0.58 -8.89 -11.07
CA ARG A 272 -1.74 -8.82 -11.96
C ARG A 272 -1.84 -7.46 -12.64
N LYS A 273 -1.70 -6.38 -11.88
CA LYS A 273 -1.74 -5.03 -12.44
C LYS A 273 -0.55 -4.76 -13.38
N ALA A 274 0.65 -5.21 -13.03
CA ALA A 274 1.82 -5.09 -13.89
C ALA A 274 1.59 -5.80 -15.23
N SER A 275 1.02 -7.00 -15.23
CA SER A 275 0.63 -7.75 -16.43
C SER A 275 -0.39 -6.97 -17.27
N LEU A 276 -1.46 -6.48 -16.64
CA LEU A 276 -2.52 -5.72 -17.32
C LEU A 276 -2.02 -4.40 -17.96
N CYS A 277 -1.06 -3.75 -17.30
CA CYS A 277 -0.46 -2.51 -17.79
C CYS A 277 0.72 -2.72 -18.77
N GLY A 278 1.10 -3.97 -19.05
CA GLY A 278 2.23 -4.29 -19.94
C GLY A 278 3.61 -3.94 -19.35
N PHE A 279 3.74 -3.91 -18.01
CA PHE A 279 5.02 -3.68 -17.34
C PHE A 279 5.86 -4.95 -17.20
N CYS A 280 5.25 -6.11 -17.41
CA CYS A 280 5.88 -7.43 -17.49
C CYS A 280 5.16 -8.30 -18.52
N GLY A 281 5.82 -9.40 -18.92
CA GLY A 281 5.26 -10.36 -19.86
C GLY A 281 4.54 -11.53 -19.17
N ASP A 282 4.23 -12.57 -19.98
CA ASP A 282 3.50 -13.78 -19.58
C ASP A 282 4.33 -14.74 -18.70
N GLU A 283 5.61 -14.49 -18.55
CA GLU A 283 6.48 -15.28 -17.67
C GLU A 283 6.06 -15.26 -16.19
N TYR A 284 5.11 -14.41 -15.80
CA TYR A 284 4.54 -14.31 -14.45
C TYR A 284 3.15 -14.91 -14.30
N ASP A 285 2.51 -15.41 -15.38
CA ASP A 285 1.15 -15.94 -15.32
C ASP A 285 1.00 -17.08 -14.30
N GLU A 286 1.99 -17.96 -14.19
CA GLU A 286 1.98 -19.05 -13.21
C GLU A 286 2.13 -18.52 -11.77
N VAL A 287 2.90 -17.47 -11.55
CA VAL A 287 3.02 -16.78 -10.25
C VAL A 287 1.66 -16.21 -9.83
N ILE A 288 0.99 -15.52 -10.76
CA ILE A 288 -0.33 -14.91 -10.56
C ILE A 288 -1.36 -16.00 -10.24
N ARG A 289 -1.40 -17.06 -11.06
CA ARG A 289 -2.35 -18.18 -10.87
C ARG A 289 -2.16 -18.85 -9.51
N LYS A 290 -0.93 -19.21 -9.16
CA LYS A 290 -0.62 -19.83 -7.86
C LYS A 290 -0.92 -18.92 -6.68
N GLY A 291 -0.55 -17.63 -6.80
CA GLY A 291 -0.84 -16.63 -5.77
C GLY A 291 -2.34 -16.51 -5.51
N PHE A 292 -3.15 -16.46 -6.57
CA PHE A 292 -4.60 -16.39 -6.43
C PHE A 292 -5.21 -17.64 -5.78
N GLU A 293 -4.79 -18.84 -6.21
CA GLU A 293 -5.21 -20.09 -5.56
C GLU A 293 -4.80 -20.12 -4.08
N GLY A 294 -3.58 -19.68 -3.76
CA GLY A 294 -3.11 -19.58 -2.38
C GLY A 294 -3.97 -18.62 -1.53
N ILE A 295 -4.28 -17.43 -2.03
CA ILE A 295 -5.14 -16.47 -1.32
C ILE A 295 -6.54 -17.05 -1.08
N LYS A 296 -7.13 -17.78 -2.03
CA LYS A 296 -8.43 -18.42 -1.85
C LYS A 296 -8.43 -19.41 -0.68
N THR A 297 -7.33 -20.10 -0.40
CA THR A 297 -7.23 -20.99 0.76
C THR A 297 -7.27 -20.26 2.11
N LYS A 298 -7.00 -18.95 2.11
CA LYS A 298 -7.03 -18.11 3.29
C LYS A 298 -8.36 -17.36 3.48
N CYS A 299 -9.29 -17.53 2.55
CA CYS A 299 -10.58 -16.83 2.55
C CYS A 299 -11.70 -17.85 2.76
N LEU A 300 -12.26 -17.92 3.96
CA LEU A 300 -13.25 -18.92 4.33
C LEU A 300 -14.56 -18.27 4.78
N LEU A 301 -15.68 -18.86 4.39
CA LEU A 301 -17.00 -18.45 4.86
C LEU A 301 -17.26 -18.99 6.27
N ASP A 302 -17.81 -18.13 7.14
CA ASP A 302 -18.39 -18.56 8.41
C ASP A 302 -19.83 -19.07 8.22
N LEU A 303 -20.45 -19.51 9.33
CA LEU A 303 -21.83 -20.04 9.31
C LEU A 303 -22.87 -18.97 8.95
N GLU A 304 -22.54 -17.70 9.08
CA GLU A 304 -23.39 -16.56 8.75
C GLU A 304 -23.20 -16.08 7.29
N GLY A 305 -22.28 -16.74 6.55
CA GLY A 305 -21.96 -16.39 5.17
C GLY A 305 -21.05 -15.18 5.04
N ASN A 306 -20.32 -14.79 6.10
CA ASN A 306 -19.29 -13.77 6.02
C ASN A 306 -17.97 -14.37 5.59
N LEU A 307 -17.27 -13.68 4.70
CA LEU A 307 -15.93 -14.08 4.29
C LEU A 307 -14.91 -13.60 5.31
N ASN A 308 -14.14 -14.52 5.88
CA ASN A 308 -13.04 -14.24 6.80
C ASN A 308 -11.70 -14.46 6.12
N VAL A 309 -10.74 -13.60 6.39
CA VAL A 309 -9.35 -13.66 5.90
C VAL A 309 -8.45 -14.09 7.05
N TYR A 310 -7.71 -15.18 6.85
CA TYR A 310 -6.90 -15.83 7.88
C TYR A 310 -5.40 -15.64 7.65
N ASP A 311 -4.63 -15.87 8.71
CA ASP A 311 -3.16 -15.92 8.72
C ASP A 311 -2.51 -14.66 8.16
N ALA A 312 -2.89 -13.53 8.70
CA ALA A 312 -2.29 -12.25 8.35
C ALA A 312 -1.62 -11.58 9.55
N CYS A 313 -0.53 -10.91 9.28
CA CYS A 313 -0.01 -9.91 10.18
C CYS A 313 -1.01 -8.75 10.28
N ASP A 314 -1.20 -8.20 11.45
CA ASP A 314 -1.77 -6.87 11.61
C ASP A 314 -0.62 -5.85 11.53
N GLY A 315 -0.80 -4.70 10.91
CA GLY A 315 0.29 -3.76 10.63
C GLY A 315 1.24 -3.56 11.82
N LEU A 316 2.53 -3.64 11.58
CA LEU A 316 3.55 -3.55 12.63
C LEU A 316 4.68 -2.59 12.26
N GLY A 317 5.27 -1.96 13.27
CA GLY A 317 6.49 -1.19 13.10
C GLY A 317 7.72 -2.08 12.87
N ILE A 318 8.83 -1.46 12.49
CA ILE A 318 10.08 -2.19 12.20
C ILE A 318 10.56 -2.94 13.45
N GLN A 319 10.82 -4.23 13.29
CA GLN A 319 11.21 -5.12 14.37
C GLN A 319 12.74 -5.27 14.45
N VAL A 320 13.23 -5.60 15.65
CA VAL A 320 14.67 -5.68 15.95
C VAL A 320 15.31 -6.99 15.53
N SER A 321 14.54 -8.02 15.19
CA SER A 321 15.09 -9.32 14.77
C SER A 321 14.07 -10.17 14.02
N TYR A 322 14.56 -11.21 13.33
CA TYR A 322 13.75 -12.26 12.70
C TYR A 322 12.70 -12.84 13.66
N ASP A 323 13.11 -13.19 14.88
CA ASP A 323 12.20 -13.80 15.87
C ASP A 323 11.02 -12.89 16.23
N HIS A 324 11.22 -11.58 16.31
CA HIS A 324 10.13 -10.65 16.57
C HIS A 324 9.13 -10.59 15.41
N TYR A 325 9.59 -10.68 14.15
CA TYR A 325 8.69 -10.73 13.00
C TYR A 325 7.84 -12.00 12.97
N ILE A 326 8.43 -13.18 13.20
CA ILE A 326 7.71 -14.46 13.09
C ILE A 326 6.81 -14.78 14.28
N HIS A 327 7.10 -14.22 15.45
CA HIS A 327 6.27 -14.37 16.65
C HIS A 327 5.21 -13.27 16.78
N TYR A 328 5.15 -12.33 15.84
CA TYR A 328 4.05 -11.37 15.80
C TYR A 328 2.73 -12.10 15.58
N THR A 329 1.66 -11.61 16.22
CA THR A 329 0.36 -12.28 16.22
C THR A 329 -0.19 -12.43 14.81
N LYS A 330 -0.60 -13.65 14.46
CA LYS A 330 -1.42 -13.91 13.28
C LYS A 330 -2.88 -13.66 13.60
N ASN A 331 -3.51 -12.79 12.85
CA ASN A 331 -4.89 -12.38 13.06
C ASN A 331 -5.83 -12.95 11.99
N VAL A 332 -7.10 -13.03 12.36
CA VAL A 332 -8.21 -13.22 11.43
C VAL A 332 -8.80 -11.85 11.16
N ASN A 333 -9.00 -11.54 9.88
CA ASN A 333 -9.50 -10.24 9.44
C ASN A 333 -8.61 -9.05 9.83
N ALA A 334 -7.27 -9.25 9.82
CA ALA A 334 -6.34 -8.14 9.92
C ALA A 334 -6.70 -7.07 8.86
N LYS A 335 -6.70 -5.81 9.28
CA LYS A 335 -7.23 -4.70 8.47
C LYS A 335 -6.54 -4.54 7.12
N GLU A 336 -5.24 -4.72 7.09
CA GLU A 336 -4.45 -4.65 5.85
C GLU A 336 -4.75 -5.82 4.93
N ALA A 337 -4.87 -7.03 5.48
CA ALA A 337 -5.13 -8.23 4.70
C ALA A 337 -6.50 -8.21 4.03
N VAL A 338 -7.53 -7.80 4.77
CA VAL A 338 -8.91 -7.70 4.24
C VAL A 338 -8.95 -6.72 3.06
N ALA A 339 -8.34 -5.56 3.21
CA ALA A 339 -8.27 -4.57 2.14
C ALA A 339 -7.42 -5.06 0.95
N ALA A 340 -6.24 -5.64 1.21
CA ALA A 340 -5.37 -6.18 0.16
C ALA A 340 -6.04 -7.32 -0.64
N VAL A 341 -6.75 -8.22 0.04
CA VAL A 341 -7.53 -9.28 -0.62
C VAL A 341 -8.64 -8.69 -1.48
N LEU A 342 -9.31 -7.61 -1.03
CA LEU A 342 -10.31 -6.92 -1.84
C LEU A 342 -9.68 -6.36 -3.13
N TRP A 343 -8.55 -5.66 -3.04
CA TRP A 343 -7.83 -5.13 -4.21
C TRP A 343 -7.40 -6.24 -5.17
N ALA A 344 -6.79 -7.31 -4.63
CA ALA A 344 -6.33 -8.45 -5.43
C ALA A 344 -7.49 -9.16 -6.13
N SER A 345 -8.62 -9.38 -5.43
CA SER A 345 -9.81 -10.01 -5.99
C SER A 345 -10.39 -9.18 -7.13
N VAL A 346 -10.48 -7.86 -6.98
CA VAL A 346 -10.95 -6.98 -8.06
C VAL A 346 -10.04 -7.08 -9.28
N ALA A 347 -8.72 -7.07 -9.08
CA ALA A 347 -7.75 -7.19 -10.16
C ALA A 347 -7.82 -8.54 -10.88
N MET A 348 -8.15 -9.61 -10.16
CA MET A 348 -8.23 -10.96 -10.73
C MET A 348 -9.56 -11.22 -11.44
N GLU A 349 -10.68 -10.71 -10.90
CA GLU A 349 -12.02 -11.00 -11.41
C GLU A 349 -12.43 -10.09 -12.57
N TYR A 350 -11.86 -8.89 -12.65
CA TYR A 350 -12.21 -7.91 -13.67
C TYR A 350 -10.98 -7.54 -14.51
N GLU A 351 -11.06 -7.71 -15.82
CA GLU A 351 -10.00 -7.27 -16.74
C GLU A 351 -9.92 -5.75 -16.81
N GLY A 352 -8.70 -5.24 -16.92
CA GLY A 352 -8.42 -3.82 -17.17
C GLY A 352 -8.76 -2.93 -15.96
N ILE A 353 -7.87 -2.88 -14.97
CA ILE A 353 -7.90 -1.84 -13.94
C ILE A 353 -7.32 -0.57 -14.55
N GLU A 354 -8.18 0.41 -14.85
CA GLU A 354 -7.72 1.75 -15.19
C GLU A 354 -7.20 2.43 -13.92
N GLY A 355 -6.04 3.10 -14.03
CA GLY A 355 -5.34 3.75 -12.93
C GLY A 355 -6.00 5.04 -12.45
#